data_0eea57a38476a057a5c365047b8c27ef
#
_entry.id   0eea57a38476a057a5c365047b8c27ef
#
_cell.length_a   1.000
_cell.length_b   1.000
_cell.length_c   1.000
_cell.angle_alpha   90.00
_cell.angle_beta   90.00
_cell.angle_gamma   90.00
#
_symmetry.space_group_name_H-M   'P 1'
#
loop_
_entity.id
_entity.type
_entity.pdbx_description
1 polymer ?
#
loop_
_entity_poly.entity_id
_entity_poly.type
_entity_poly.pdbx_seq_one_letter_code
_entity_poly.pdbx_strand_id
1 'polypeptide(L)'
;MKLLLCRTIILYLCVLFAMRLMGKRQLGELQPEELVSTILISNLASISIESEDVPITASLIPLFLIAALELLGSVVSFRSQKFFNFLSGRPKTVILDGKIDQNALRMLRLTTADLMEALRGKDIFDPRKVSYAVIETNGTLSAALRPEHEAATLSDLQLKVQQTQATIPFVLDGQVLEDNLRWCGKDRAWLERTATANTVLPQEILLLIGNETEDYFLLKKEGRQPGGKG
;
A
#
# COMPACT_ATOMS: atom_id res chain seq x y z
N MET A 1 18.02 -33.49 -4.20
CA MET A 1 16.57 -33.25 -4.04
C MET A 1 16.17 -32.80 -2.63
N LYS A 2 16.35 -33.56 -1.54
CA LYS A 2 16.00 -33.13 -0.16
C LYS A 2 16.76 -31.89 0.26
N LEU A 3 18.06 -31.81 -0.02
CA LEU A 3 18.90 -30.66 0.28
C LEU A 3 18.43 -29.39 -0.47
N LEU A 4 18.11 -29.51 -1.73
CA LEU A 4 17.59 -28.41 -2.56
C LEU A 4 16.27 -27.88 -1.99
N LEU A 5 15.37 -28.77 -1.59
CA LEU A 5 14.08 -28.41 -1.00
C LEU A 5 14.26 -27.64 0.34
N CYS A 6 15.15 -28.12 1.22
CA CYS A 6 15.47 -27.43 2.45
C CYS A 6 16.09 -26.06 2.20
N ARG A 7 17.05 -25.93 1.26
CA ARG A 7 17.65 -24.66 0.87
C ARG A 7 16.61 -23.66 0.37
N THR A 8 15.72 -24.10 -0.52
CA THR A 8 14.67 -23.25 -1.08
C THR A 8 13.75 -22.72 0.03
N ILE A 9 13.32 -23.57 0.96
CA ILE A 9 12.46 -23.16 2.07
C ILE A 9 13.19 -22.14 2.96
N ILE A 10 14.44 -22.38 3.32
CA ILE A 10 15.22 -21.48 4.17
C ILE A 10 15.38 -20.13 3.47
N LEU A 11 15.82 -20.11 2.21
CA LEU A 11 16.00 -18.87 1.44
C LEU A 11 14.68 -18.11 1.29
N TYR A 12 13.59 -18.80 0.99
CA TYR A 12 12.26 -18.19 0.89
C TYR A 12 11.87 -17.48 2.20
N LEU A 13 12.02 -18.16 3.35
CA LEU A 13 11.73 -17.56 4.65
C LEU A 13 12.65 -16.38 4.97
N CYS A 14 13.94 -16.47 4.63
CA CYS A 14 14.90 -15.37 4.82
C CYS A 14 14.56 -14.16 3.93
N VAL A 15 14.18 -14.38 2.67
CA VAL A 15 13.73 -13.31 1.76
C VAL A 15 12.47 -12.65 2.32
N LEU A 16 11.46 -13.44 2.72
CA LEU A 16 10.23 -12.88 3.33
C LEU A 16 10.53 -12.06 4.58
N PHE A 17 11.46 -12.55 5.41
CA PHE A 17 11.86 -11.83 6.62
C PHE A 17 12.59 -10.52 6.28
N ALA A 18 13.53 -10.55 5.33
CA ALA A 18 14.23 -9.36 4.87
C ALA A 18 13.25 -8.32 4.27
N MET A 19 12.33 -8.75 3.39
CA MET A 19 11.29 -7.90 2.83
C MET A 19 10.40 -7.28 3.92
N ARG A 20 10.06 -8.06 4.95
CA ARG A 20 9.26 -7.56 6.08
C ARG A 20 10.01 -6.52 6.92
N LEU A 21 11.34 -6.68 7.09
CA LEU A 21 12.19 -5.69 7.77
C LEU A 21 12.27 -4.36 7.00
N MET A 22 12.32 -4.41 5.67
CA MET A 22 12.36 -3.23 4.79
C MET A 22 11.05 -2.42 4.83
N GLY A 23 9.97 -3.01 5.33
CA GLY A 23 8.72 -2.30 5.68
C GLY A 23 7.60 -2.42 4.65
N LYS A 24 6.44 -1.79 4.96
CA LYS A 24 5.20 -1.87 4.15
C LYS A 24 5.19 -0.99 2.90
N ARG A 25 6.21 -0.17 2.71
CA ARG A 25 6.30 0.80 1.62
C ARG A 25 6.33 0.12 0.24
N GLN A 26 6.85 -1.11 0.20
CA GLN A 26 7.04 -1.89 -1.04
C GLN A 26 5.74 -2.44 -1.66
N LEU A 27 4.60 -2.37 -0.97
CA LEU A 27 3.34 -2.98 -1.45
C LEU A 27 2.47 -2.04 -2.29
N GLY A 28 2.85 -0.76 -2.41
CA GLY A 28 2.13 0.23 -3.21
C GLY A 28 2.86 0.54 -4.52
N GLU A 29 3.52 1.68 -4.56
CA GLU A 29 4.30 2.12 -5.71
C GLU A 29 5.79 2.05 -5.35
N LEU A 30 6.51 1.09 -5.94
CA LEU A 30 7.95 0.91 -5.71
C LEU A 30 8.72 2.14 -6.17
N GLN A 31 9.58 2.67 -5.33
CA GLN A 31 10.57 3.66 -5.72
C GLN A 31 11.69 2.97 -6.53
N PRO A 32 12.39 3.67 -7.43
CA PRO A 32 13.43 3.06 -8.26
C PRO A 32 14.51 2.33 -7.46
N GLU A 33 14.92 2.86 -6.32
CA GLU A 33 15.90 2.25 -5.41
C GLU A 33 15.39 0.94 -4.79
N GLU A 34 14.13 0.88 -4.41
CA GLU A 34 13.50 -0.31 -3.84
C GLU A 34 13.39 -1.44 -4.89
N LEU A 35 13.15 -1.07 -6.15
CA LEU A 35 13.14 -2.02 -7.27
C LEU A 35 14.51 -2.67 -7.46
N VAL A 36 15.58 -1.88 -7.41
CA VAL A 36 16.97 -2.37 -7.54
C VAL A 36 17.28 -3.37 -6.42
N SER A 37 16.96 -3.04 -5.18
CA SER A 37 17.19 -3.92 -4.03
C SER A 37 16.38 -5.22 -4.14
N THR A 38 15.14 -5.14 -4.60
CA THR A 38 14.28 -6.32 -4.81
C THR A 38 14.86 -7.27 -5.87
N ILE A 39 15.32 -6.71 -6.99
CA ILE A 39 15.96 -7.51 -8.07
C ILE A 39 17.25 -8.15 -7.57
N LEU A 40 18.09 -7.42 -6.84
CA LEU A 40 19.34 -7.95 -6.27
C LEU A 40 19.08 -9.09 -5.29
N ILE A 41 18.13 -8.92 -4.37
CA ILE A 41 17.75 -9.96 -3.40
C ILE A 41 17.25 -11.22 -4.12
N SER A 42 16.41 -11.05 -5.15
CA SER A 42 15.91 -12.18 -5.95
C SER A 42 17.04 -12.95 -6.63
N ASN A 43 17.97 -12.26 -7.27
CA ASN A 43 19.12 -12.86 -7.93
C ASN A 43 20.04 -13.60 -6.94
N LEU A 44 20.31 -12.99 -5.78
CA LEU A 44 21.13 -13.61 -4.73
C LEU A 44 20.50 -14.91 -4.20
N ALA A 45 19.18 -14.94 -4.04
CA ALA A 45 18.49 -16.15 -3.61
C ALA A 45 18.61 -17.27 -4.67
N SER A 46 18.50 -16.95 -5.96
CA SER A 46 18.60 -17.92 -7.06
C SER A 46 19.95 -18.62 -7.13
N ILE A 47 21.05 -17.91 -6.88
CA ILE A 47 22.42 -18.47 -6.97
C ILE A 47 22.59 -19.73 -6.11
N SER A 48 22.15 -19.67 -4.84
CA SER A 48 22.29 -20.83 -3.93
C SER A 48 21.25 -21.93 -4.16
N ILE A 49 20.18 -21.65 -4.92
CA ILE A 49 19.20 -22.65 -5.33
C ILE A 49 19.70 -23.42 -6.54
N GLU A 50 20.28 -22.71 -7.53
CA GLU A 50 20.71 -23.29 -8.79
C GLU A 50 22.01 -24.12 -8.66
N SER A 51 22.91 -23.74 -7.75
CA SER A 51 24.23 -24.38 -7.59
C SER A 51 24.37 -25.02 -6.22
N GLU A 52 24.43 -26.36 -6.18
CA GLU A 52 24.63 -27.13 -4.93
C GLU A 52 26.00 -26.89 -4.30
N ASP A 53 27.01 -26.54 -5.10
CA ASP A 53 28.37 -26.27 -4.66
C ASP A 53 28.53 -24.90 -3.95
N VAL A 54 27.60 -23.98 -4.16
CA VAL A 54 27.61 -22.67 -3.50
C VAL A 54 26.99 -22.82 -2.11
N PRO A 55 27.72 -22.42 -1.03
CA PRO A 55 27.15 -22.46 0.30
C PRO A 55 26.00 -21.44 0.44
N ILE A 56 24.96 -21.82 1.17
CA ILE A 56 23.77 -20.95 1.39
C ILE A 56 24.14 -19.58 1.99
N THR A 57 25.22 -19.53 2.76
CA THR A 57 25.75 -18.29 3.36
C THR A 57 26.20 -17.26 2.32
N ALA A 58 26.62 -17.72 1.13
CA ALA A 58 27.02 -16.85 0.05
C ALA A 58 25.86 -16.01 -0.50
N SER A 59 24.61 -16.48 -0.35
CA SER A 59 23.39 -15.71 -0.67
C SER A 59 22.85 -14.98 0.55
N LEU A 60 22.88 -15.59 1.73
CA LEU A 60 22.29 -14.99 2.94
C LEU A 60 23.02 -13.74 3.41
N ILE A 61 24.36 -13.75 3.41
CA ILE A 61 25.15 -12.61 3.90
C ILE A 61 24.86 -11.35 3.07
N PRO A 62 25.00 -11.34 1.72
CA PRO A 62 24.71 -10.15 0.94
C PRO A 62 23.21 -9.80 0.94
N LEU A 63 22.29 -10.77 1.05
CA LEU A 63 20.87 -10.51 1.19
C LEU A 63 20.57 -9.66 2.44
N PHE A 64 21.05 -10.07 3.59
CA PHE A 64 20.85 -9.30 4.82
C PHE A 64 21.64 -8.00 4.83
N LEU A 65 22.78 -7.93 4.14
CA LEU A 65 23.51 -6.67 3.97
C LEU A 65 22.69 -5.66 3.17
N ILE A 66 22.06 -6.08 2.06
CA ILE A 66 21.17 -5.20 1.26
C ILE A 66 19.99 -4.74 2.12
N ALA A 67 19.33 -5.65 2.84
CA ALA A 67 18.23 -5.28 3.72
C ALA A 67 18.66 -4.28 4.82
N ALA A 68 19.86 -4.44 5.38
CA ALA A 68 20.41 -3.51 6.36
C ALA A 68 20.74 -2.13 5.73
N LEU A 69 21.29 -2.10 4.51
CA LEU A 69 21.56 -0.85 3.79
C LEU A 69 20.27 -0.09 3.46
N GLU A 70 19.21 -0.79 3.06
CA GLU A 70 17.89 -0.18 2.85
C GLU A 70 17.34 0.43 4.14
N LEU A 71 17.42 -0.30 5.25
CA LEU A 71 16.98 0.20 6.55
C LEU A 71 17.77 1.45 6.96
N LEU A 72 19.10 1.41 6.82
CA LEU A 72 19.96 2.55 7.09
C LEU A 72 19.65 3.73 6.17
N GLY A 73 19.48 3.47 4.88
CA GLY A 73 19.08 4.46 3.89
C GLY A 73 17.75 5.14 4.26
N SER A 74 16.77 4.36 4.68
CA SER A 74 15.46 4.88 5.15
C SER A 74 15.62 5.77 6.39
N VAL A 75 16.40 5.35 7.38
CA VAL A 75 16.65 6.14 8.60
C VAL A 75 17.39 7.44 8.28
N VAL A 76 18.40 7.39 7.40
CA VAL A 76 19.14 8.58 6.99
C VAL A 76 18.26 9.53 6.18
N SER A 77 17.43 9.00 5.28
CA SER A 77 16.46 9.77 4.48
C SER A 77 15.45 10.48 5.37
N PHE A 78 15.00 9.85 6.46
CA PHE A 78 14.10 10.48 7.43
C PHE A 78 14.76 11.66 8.15
N ARG A 79 16.07 11.60 8.40
CA ARG A 79 16.81 12.67 9.07
C ARG A 79 17.37 13.74 8.15
N SER A 80 17.58 13.43 6.87
CA SER A 80 18.24 14.31 5.90
C SER A 80 17.45 14.41 4.60
N GLN A 81 16.72 15.52 4.43
CA GLN A 81 16.03 15.83 3.17
C GLN A 81 16.97 15.90 1.96
N LYS A 82 18.25 16.28 2.18
CA LYS A 82 19.25 16.30 1.10
C LYS A 82 19.57 14.89 0.62
N PHE A 83 19.72 13.95 1.55
CA PHE A 83 19.99 12.56 1.23
C PHE A 83 18.76 11.92 0.56
N PHE A 84 17.56 12.15 1.09
CA PHE A 84 16.33 11.71 0.44
C PHE A 84 16.23 12.18 -1.01
N ASN A 85 16.45 13.48 -1.24
CA ASN A 85 16.41 14.05 -2.58
C ASN A 85 17.50 13.53 -3.52
N PHE A 86 18.64 13.09 -2.97
CA PHE A 86 19.70 12.46 -3.76
C PHE A 86 19.31 11.04 -4.17
N LEU A 87 18.71 10.28 -3.28
CA LEU A 87 18.36 8.88 -3.50
C LEU A 87 17.09 8.74 -4.37
N SER A 88 16.00 9.36 -3.94
CA SER A 88 14.67 9.21 -4.55
C SER A 88 14.33 10.32 -5.56
N GLY A 89 15.16 11.36 -5.67
CA GLY A 89 14.87 12.53 -6.50
C GLY A 89 13.93 13.53 -5.83
N ARG A 90 13.33 14.41 -6.66
CA ARG A 90 12.35 15.40 -6.20
C ARG A 90 11.16 15.42 -7.14
N PRO A 91 9.94 15.54 -6.62
CA PRO A 91 8.77 15.81 -7.43
C PRO A 91 8.99 17.08 -8.28
N LYS A 92 8.53 17.06 -9.51
CA LYS A 92 8.72 18.19 -10.44
C LYS A 92 7.40 18.64 -11.02
N THR A 93 7.06 19.91 -10.79
CA THR A 93 5.87 20.53 -11.38
C THR A 93 6.03 20.62 -12.90
N VAL A 94 5.04 20.13 -13.63
CA VAL A 94 5.01 20.10 -15.10
C VAL A 94 3.86 20.91 -15.68
N ILE A 95 2.81 21.18 -14.89
CA ILE A 95 1.72 22.10 -15.26
C ILE A 95 1.45 23.00 -14.06
N LEU A 96 1.31 24.30 -14.33
CA LEU A 96 0.85 25.29 -13.37
C LEU A 96 -0.15 26.23 -14.06
N ASP A 97 -1.35 26.37 -13.51
CA ASP A 97 -2.46 27.17 -14.06
C ASP A 97 -2.73 26.92 -15.55
N GLY A 98 -2.78 25.63 -15.95
CA GLY A 98 -3.04 25.22 -17.31
C GLY A 98 -1.86 25.44 -18.28
N LYS A 99 -0.71 25.91 -17.78
CA LYS A 99 0.49 26.15 -18.59
C LYS A 99 1.50 25.03 -18.36
N ILE A 100 1.92 24.41 -19.46
CA ILE A 100 2.92 23.34 -19.42
C ILE A 100 4.31 23.95 -19.32
N ASP A 101 5.09 23.51 -18.33
CA ASP A 101 6.49 23.87 -18.17
C ASP A 101 7.37 22.98 -19.09
N GLN A 102 7.73 23.52 -20.25
CA GLN A 102 8.57 22.83 -21.22
C GLN A 102 9.98 22.52 -20.69
N ASN A 103 10.52 23.36 -19.78
CA ASN A 103 11.84 23.13 -19.21
C ASN A 103 11.79 21.97 -18.21
N ALA A 104 10.72 21.87 -17.41
CA ALA A 104 10.49 20.73 -16.53
C ALA A 104 10.40 19.43 -17.32
N LEU A 105 9.62 19.40 -18.41
CA LEU A 105 9.54 18.22 -19.30
C LEU A 105 10.92 17.81 -19.86
N ARG A 106 11.70 18.78 -20.35
CA ARG A 106 13.07 18.50 -20.86
C ARG A 106 13.98 17.93 -19.77
N MET A 107 13.95 18.47 -18.56
CA MET A 107 14.73 17.95 -17.43
C MET A 107 14.36 16.51 -17.08
N LEU A 108 13.07 16.19 -17.15
CA LEU A 108 12.53 14.84 -16.89
C LEU A 108 12.66 13.91 -18.11
N ARG A 109 13.11 14.41 -19.26
CA ARG A 109 13.16 13.68 -20.54
C ARG A 109 11.80 13.13 -20.98
N LEU A 110 10.73 13.84 -20.62
CA LEU A 110 9.37 13.54 -21.02
C LEU A 110 8.98 14.34 -22.25
N THR A 111 8.28 13.70 -23.17
CA THR A 111 7.64 14.37 -24.30
C THR A 111 6.26 14.91 -23.89
N THR A 112 5.72 15.80 -24.72
CA THR A 112 4.33 16.24 -24.54
C THR A 112 3.33 15.09 -24.74
N ALA A 113 3.69 14.07 -25.53
CA ALA A 113 2.88 12.88 -25.71
C ALA A 113 2.81 12.06 -24.42
N ASP A 114 3.94 11.86 -23.74
CA ASP A 114 4.00 11.17 -22.43
C ASP A 114 3.17 11.91 -21.38
N LEU A 115 3.27 13.25 -21.33
CA LEU A 115 2.46 14.05 -20.42
C LEU A 115 0.95 13.90 -20.71
N MET A 116 0.56 13.93 -21.98
CA MET A 116 -0.86 13.77 -22.36
C MET A 116 -1.35 12.36 -22.07
N GLU A 117 -0.51 11.34 -22.21
CA GLU A 117 -0.83 9.96 -21.83
C GLU A 117 -1.04 9.85 -20.32
N ALA A 118 -0.13 10.39 -19.51
CA ALA A 118 -0.23 10.40 -18.06
C ALA A 118 -1.49 11.15 -17.57
N LEU A 119 -1.86 12.27 -18.22
CA LEU A 119 -3.10 12.99 -17.92
C LEU A 119 -4.35 12.17 -18.27
N ARG A 120 -4.38 11.49 -19.43
CA ARG A 120 -5.48 10.59 -19.78
C ARG A 120 -5.64 9.43 -18.80
N GLY A 121 -4.54 8.93 -18.26
CA GLY A 121 -4.56 7.94 -17.17
C GLY A 121 -5.21 8.42 -15.87
N LYS A 122 -5.47 9.74 -15.76
CA LYS A 122 -6.21 10.39 -14.66
C LYS A 122 -7.55 10.96 -15.13
N ASP A 123 -8.07 10.52 -16.26
CA ASP A 123 -9.30 11.00 -16.88
C ASP A 123 -9.29 12.50 -17.26
N ILE A 124 -8.09 13.07 -17.43
CA ILE A 124 -7.90 14.47 -17.83
C ILE A 124 -7.49 14.54 -19.29
N PHE A 125 -8.39 15.01 -20.15
CA PHE A 125 -8.17 15.11 -21.61
C PHE A 125 -7.72 16.52 -22.05
N ASP A 126 -7.91 17.53 -21.22
CA ASP A 126 -7.56 18.92 -21.51
C ASP A 126 -6.62 19.49 -20.44
N PRO A 127 -5.32 19.72 -20.75
CA PRO A 127 -4.37 20.25 -19.80
C PRO A 127 -4.69 21.66 -19.30
N ARG A 128 -5.53 22.42 -20.02
CA ARG A 128 -5.96 23.77 -19.60
C ARG A 128 -6.84 23.75 -18.38
N LYS A 129 -7.52 22.61 -18.12
CA LYS A 129 -8.35 22.38 -16.94
C LYS A 129 -7.55 22.08 -15.68
N VAL A 130 -6.24 21.85 -15.83
CA VAL A 130 -5.35 21.50 -14.72
C VAL A 130 -4.86 22.77 -14.01
N SER A 131 -5.09 22.86 -12.72
CA SER A 131 -4.49 23.89 -11.87
C SER A 131 -3.02 23.61 -11.61
N TYR A 132 -2.72 22.38 -11.22
CA TYR A 132 -1.40 21.96 -10.81
C TYR A 132 -1.16 20.49 -11.17
N ALA A 133 -0.02 20.19 -11.79
CA ALA A 133 0.38 18.80 -12.03
C ALA A 133 1.87 18.60 -11.76
N VAL A 134 2.20 17.48 -11.13
CA VAL A 134 3.54 17.11 -10.67
C VAL A 134 3.85 15.70 -11.13
N ILE A 135 5.06 15.49 -11.63
CA ILE A 135 5.63 14.16 -11.74
C ILE A 135 6.31 13.84 -10.42
N GLU A 136 5.83 12.78 -9.78
CA GLU A 136 6.33 12.28 -8.50
C GLU A 136 7.67 11.56 -8.67
N THR A 137 8.34 11.24 -7.58
CA THR A 137 9.63 10.56 -7.58
C THR A 137 9.59 9.14 -8.17
N ASN A 138 8.43 8.47 -8.07
CA ASN A 138 8.18 7.17 -8.69
C ASN A 138 7.79 7.25 -10.19
N GLY A 139 7.73 8.47 -10.76
CA GLY A 139 7.37 8.71 -12.15
C GLY A 139 5.86 8.83 -12.41
N THR A 140 5.00 8.69 -11.40
CA THR A 140 3.55 8.88 -11.58
C THR A 140 3.19 10.35 -11.67
N LEU A 141 2.06 10.65 -12.33
CA LEU A 141 1.50 12.00 -12.40
C LEU A 141 0.47 12.20 -11.30
N SER A 142 0.66 13.22 -10.47
CA SER A 142 -0.36 13.78 -9.59
C SER A 142 -0.90 15.06 -10.21
N ALA A 143 -2.22 15.21 -10.31
CA ALA A 143 -2.84 16.39 -10.91
C ALA A 143 -4.07 16.84 -10.12
N ALA A 144 -4.22 18.17 -9.98
CA ALA A 144 -5.40 18.82 -9.46
C ALA A 144 -6.06 19.64 -10.57
N LEU A 145 -7.37 19.54 -10.69
CA LEU A 145 -8.13 20.35 -11.64
C LEU A 145 -8.27 21.80 -11.10
N ARG A 146 -8.68 22.69 -11.96
CA ARG A 146 -9.14 24.01 -11.55
C ARG A 146 -10.50 23.89 -10.87
N PRO A 147 -10.81 24.72 -9.87
CA PRO A 147 -12.06 24.63 -9.11
C PRO A 147 -13.32 24.59 -10.01
N GLU A 148 -13.32 25.33 -11.13
CA GLU A 148 -14.43 25.36 -12.08
C GLU A 148 -14.60 24.05 -12.90
N HIS A 149 -13.64 23.14 -12.80
CA HIS A 149 -13.65 21.84 -13.48
C HIS A 149 -13.65 20.65 -12.51
N GLU A 150 -13.63 20.92 -11.21
CA GLU A 150 -13.83 19.89 -10.19
C GLU A 150 -15.30 19.50 -10.09
N ALA A 151 -15.57 18.28 -9.63
CA ALA A 151 -16.92 17.87 -9.31
C ALA A 151 -17.45 18.71 -8.15
N ALA A 152 -18.67 19.24 -8.28
CA ALA A 152 -19.30 19.99 -7.21
C ALA A 152 -19.41 19.13 -5.95
N THR A 153 -18.91 19.66 -4.84
CA THR A 153 -19.04 19.01 -3.54
C THR A 153 -20.42 19.31 -2.94
N LEU A 154 -20.82 18.51 -1.97
CA LEU A 154 -22.06 18.75 -1.22
C LEU A 154 -22.03 20.10 -0.48
N SER A 155 -20.82 20.54 -0.10
CA SER A 155 -20.60 21.87 0.48
C SER A 155 -20.87 23.00 -0.52
N ASP A 156 -20.43 22.85 -1.76
CA ASP A 156 -20.65 23.82 -2.82
C ASP A 156 -22.14 23.98 -3.14
N LEU A 157 -22.87 22.87 -3.04
CA LEU A 157 -24.32 22.82 -3.24
C LEU A 157 -25.09 23.24 -1.98
N GLN A 158 -24.41 23.61 -0.89
CA GLN A 158 -25.00 23.96 0.41
C GLN A 158 -25.98 22.89 0.96
N LEU A 159 -25.79 21.64 0.55
CA LEU A 159 -26.59 20.54 1.05
C LEU A 159 -26.12 20.10 2.43
N LYS A 160 -27.06 20.07 3.39
CA LYS A 160 -26.81 19.48 4.69
C LYS A 160 -26.76 17.96 4.55
N VAL A 161 -25.59 17.40 4.73
CA VAL A 161 -25.39 15.94 4.76
C VAL A 161 -25.36 15.50 6.22
N GLN A 162 -26.10 14.47 6.55
CA GLN A 162 -25.84 13.74 7.79
C GLN A 162 -24.44 13.13 7.65
N GLN A 163 -23.52 13.52 8.53
CA GLN A 163 -22.19 12.90 8.57
C GLN A 163 -22.38 11.42 8.89
N THR A 164 -22.31 10.58 7.89
CA THR A 164 -22.19 9.14 8.08
C THR A 164 -20.76 8.89 8.54
N GLN A 165 -20.58 8.54 9.80
CA GLN A 165 -19.26 8.18 10.31
C GLN A 165 -18.75 6.95 9.57
N ALA A 166 -17.44 6.95 9.26
CA ALA A 166 -16.80 5.82 8.61
C ALA A 166 -16.97 4.55 9.47
N THR A 167 -17.45 3.49 8.86
CA THR A 167 -17.53 2.19 9.51
C THR A 167 -16.17 1.48 9.48
N ILE A 168 -15.78 0.90 10.60
CA ILE A 168 -14.53 0.14 10.71
C ILE A 168 -14.84 -1.30 11.16
N PRO A 169 -14.00 -2.27 10.80
CA PRO A 169 -14.19 -3.66 11.19
C PRO A 169 -13.87 -3.86 12.68
N PHE A 170 -14.76 -4.53 13.40
CA PHE A 170 -14.58 -4.98 14.78
C PHE A 170 -14.24 -6.47 14.86
N VAL A 171 -14.81 -7.27 13.94
CA VAL A 171 -14.50 -8.70 13.80
C VAL A 171 -14.32 -9.02 12.33
N LEU A 172 -13.24 -9.73 12.02
CA LEU A 172 -12.94 -10.29 10.69
C LEU A 172 -12.65 -11.79 10.85
N ASP A 173 -13.37 -12.64 10.14
CA ASP A 173 -13.18 -14.11 10.14
C ASP A 173 -13.17 -14.74 11.55
N GLY A 174 -13.92 -14.16 12.50
CA GLY A 174 -13.95 -14.61 13.89
C GLY A 174 -12.82 -14.05 14.76
N GLN A 175 -11.93 -13.24 14.19
CA GLN A 175 -10.87 -12.56 14.94
C GLN A 175 -11.34 -11.17 15.37
N VAL A 176 -11.29 -10.92 16.68
CA VAL A 176 -11.67 -9.64 17.28
C VAL A 176 -10.53 -8.64 17.13
N LEU A 177 -10.85 -7.47 16.60
CA LEU A 177 -9.91 -6.35 16.45
C LEU A 177 -10.09 -5.38 17.64
N GLU A 178 -9.42 -5.69 18.74
CA GLU A 178 -9.56 -4.98 20.03
C GLU A 178 -9.24 -3.48 19.92
N ASP A 179 -8.27 -3.11 19.08
CA ASP A 179 -7.88 -1.71 18.87
C ASP A 179 -9.00 -0.92 18.19
N ASN A 180 -9.70 -1.54 17.24
CA ASN A 180 -10.79 -0.91 16.51
C ASN A 180 -12.04 -0.74 17.42
N LEU A 181 -12.32 -1.73 18.29
CA LEU A 181 -13.36 -1.59 19.31
C LEU A 181 -13.07 -0.39 20.21
N ARG A 182 -11.86 -0.33 20.77
CA ARG A 182 -11.45 0.78 21.66
C ARG A 182 -11.50 2.13 20.96
N TRP A 183 -11.15 2.18 19.69
CA TRP A 183 -11.18 3.42 18.92
C TRP A 183 -12.59 3.97 18.75
N CYS A 184 -13.60 3.09 18.65
CA CYS A 184 -15.02 3.47 18.62
C CYS A 184 -15.67 3.54 20.01
N GLY A 185 -14.89 3.56 21.10
CA GLY A 185 -15.42 3.63 22.46
C GLY A 185 -16.21 2.38 22.90
N LYS A 186 -15.99 1.25 22.18
CA LYS A 186 -16.63 -0.03 22.47
C LYS A 186 -15.65 -0.98 23.15
N ASP A 187 -16.19 -1.88 23.96
CA ASP A 187 -15.44 -2.89 24.69
C ASP A 187 -15.84 -4.32 24.30
N ARG A 188 -15.16 -5.28 24.85
CA ARG A 188 -15.47 -6.69 24.62
C ARG A 188 -16.86 -7.08 25.15
N ALA A 189 -17.32 -6.43 26.21
CA ALA A 189 -18.66 -6.66 26.76
C ALA A 189 -19.75 -6.16 25.78
N TRP A 190 -19.50 -5.07 25.05
CA TRP A 190 -20.39 -4.63 23.98
C TRP A 190 -20.43 -5.67 22.84
N LEU A 191 -19.26 -6.19 22.43
CA LEU A 191 -19.20 -7.21 21.38
C LEU A 191 -19.96 -8.49 21.79
N GLU A 192 -19.80 -8.97 23.01
CA GLU A 192 -20.48 -10.16 23.52
C GLU A 192 -22.00 -9.95 23.59
N ARG A 193 -22.47 -8.78 24.04
CA ARG A 193 -23.88 -8.40 24.00
C ARG A 193 -24.43 -8.39 22.58
N THR A 194 -23.69 -7.78 21.64
CA THR A 194 -24.07 -7.70 20.23
C THR A 194 -24.11 -9.09 19.59
N ALA A 195 -23.14 -9.94 19.85
CA ALA A 195 -23.10 -11.32 19.37
C ALA A 195 -24.28 -12.14 19.94
N THR A 196 -24.57 -12.03 21.24
CA THR A 196 -25.69 -12.71 21.90
C THR A 196 -27.02 -12.24 21.33
N ALA A 197 -27.23 -10.94 21.15
CA ALA A 197 -28.44 -10.37 20.56
C ALA A 197 -28.69 -10.89 19.12
N ASN A 198 -27.66 -11.21 18.39
CA ASN A 198 -27.72 -11.77 17.03
C ASN A 198 -27.67 -13.32 17.02
N THR A 199 -27.70 -13.97 18.19
CA THR A 199 -27.64 -15.44 18.31
C THR A 199 -26.44 -16.04 17.57
N VAL A 200 -25.24 -15.52 17.85
CA VAL A 200 -23.98 -15.92 17.22
C VAL A 200 -22.84 -15.81 18.23
N LEU A 201 -21.85 -16.70 18.15
CA LEU A 201 -20.62 -16.56 18.92
C LEU A 201 -19.63 -15.64 18.16
N PRO A 202 -18.77 -14.87 18.85
CA PRO A 202 -17.78 -14.01 18.17
C PRO A 202 -16.92 -14.73 17.13
N GLN A 203 -16.58 -16.02 17.35
CA GLN A 203 -15.79 -16.84 16.41
C GLN A 203 -16.57 -17.24 15.14
N GLU A 204 -17.91 -17.20 15.19
CA GLU A 204 -18.80 -17.50 14.07
C GLU A 204 -19.15 -16.27 13.24
N ILE A 205 -18.70 -15.10 13.66
CA ILE A 205 -18.88 -13.86 12.90
C ILE A 205 -17.85 -13.83 11.77
N LEU A 206 -18.32 -13.75 10.53
CA LEU A 206 -17.48 -13.54 9.37
C LEU A 206 -17.01 -12.07 9.32
N LEU A 207 -17.97 -11.15 9.48
CA LEU A 207 -17.73 -9.72 9.44
C LEU A 207 -18.62 -9.00 10.44
N LEU A 208 -18.05 -8.14 11.26
CA LEU A 208 -18.77 -7.15 12.05
C LEU A 208 -18.10 -5.80 11.82
N ILE A 209 -18.83 -4.88 11.24
CA ILE A 209 -18.39 -3.50 11.01
C ILE A 209 -19.37 -2.55 11.69
N GLY A 210 -18.88 -1.40 12.11
CA GLY A 210 -19.69 -0.36 12.72
C GLY A 210 -18.89 0.91 12.97
N ASN A 211 -19.48 1.83 13.70
CA ASN A 211 -18.87 3.11 14.04
C ASN A 211 -19.03 3.41 15.55
N GLU A 212 -18.80 4.63 15.97
CA GLU A 212 -18.96 5.07 17.37
C GLU A 212 -20.42 5.00 17.83
N THR A 213 -21.38 5.07 16.89
CA THR A 213 -22.82 4.95 17.21
C THR A 213 -23.22 3.48 17.40
N GLU A 214 -24.49 3.22 17.67
CA GLU A 214 -25.05 1.86 17.78
C GLU A 214 -25.32 1.21 16.41
N ASP A 215 -24.96 1.88 15.30
CA ASP A 215 -25.13 1.35 13.95
C ASP A 215 -24.02 0.36 13.62
N TYR A 216 -24.41 -0.86 13.29
CA TYR A 216 -23.46 -1.92 12.92
C TYR A 216 -24.08 -2.86 11.87
N PHE A 217 -23.21 -3.49 11.09
CA PHE A 217 -23.56 -4.58 10.19
C PHE A 217 -22.82 -5.85 10.60
N LEU A 218 -23.58 -6.94 10.76
CA LEU A 218 -23.06 -8.24 11.17
C LEU A 218 -23.39 -9.30 10.12
N LEU A 219 -22.37 -10.03 9.68
CA LEU A 219 -22.48 -11.19 8.80
C LEU A 219 -21.93 -12.42 9.50
N LYS A 220 -22.72 -13.50 9.54
CA LYS A 220 -22.31 -14.78 10.11
C LYS A 220 -21.54 -15.61 9.09
N LYS A 221 -20.63 -16.47 9.55
CA LYS A 221 -20.03 -17.52 8.71
C LYS A 221 -21.13 -18.47 8.26
N GLU A 222 -21.15 -18.79 6.97
CA GLU A 222 -22.00 -19.89 6.49
C GLU A 222 -21.50 -21.18 7.11
N GLY A 223 -22.40 -21.90 7.80
CA GLY A 223 -22.09 -23.22 8.34
C GLY A 223 -21.64 -24.11 7.20
N ARG A 224 -20.51 -24.82 7.38
CA ARG A 224 -20.03 -25.84 6.44
C ARG A 224 -21.17 -26.84 6.28
N GLN A 225 -21.87 -26.84 5.14
CA GLN A 225 -22.80 -27.91 4.84
C GLN A 225 -22.02 -29.22 4.89
N PRO A 226 -22.46 -30.23 5.66
CA PRO A 226 -21.78 -31.52 5.63
C PRO A 226 -21.83 -32.03 4.20
N GLY A 227 -20.66 -32.30 3.64
CA GLY A 227 -20.45 -32.61 2.25
C GLY A 227 -21.46 -33.63 1.72
N GLY A 228 -22.25 -33.20 0.76
CA GLY A 228 -22.99 -34.10 -0.10
C GLY A 228 -21.97 -34.98 -0.83
N LYS A 229 -21.96 -36.25 -0.53
CA LYS A 229 -21.32 -37.28 -1.36
C LYS A 229 -22.06 -37.28 -2.69
N GLY A 230 -21.34 -36.96 -3.76
CA GLY A 230 -21.69 -37.16 -5.13
C GLY A 230 -20.45 -37.62 -5.88
#